data_eb9b587ec0f6f2ade3188dbcead46fbf
#
_entry.id   eb9b587ec0f6f2ade3188dbcead46fbf
#
_cell.length_a   1.000
_cell.length_b   1.000
_cell.length_c   1.000
_cell.angle_alpha   90.00
_cell.angle_beta   90.00
_cell.angle_gamma   90.00
#
_symmetry.space_group_name_H-M   'P 1'
#
loop_
_entity.id
_entity.type
_entity.pdbx_description
1 polymer ?
#
loop_
_entity_poly.entity_id
_entity_poly.type
_entity_poly.pdbx_seq_one_letter_code
_entity_poly.pdbx_strand_id
1 'polypeptide(L)'
;MVGEGPPLCLINGFRLHGRAWPTAFVQRLATRFSVLTYDSRGTGLSDKPIDDYGMATLARDAAGVISAIGLSSAHVLGFSMGGAVAQELAIRYPSCVDRLVLFATYAGVGFTIPAAWDAQRRLLDVDNLSPEDAARQVWPVTYSPEFLRRNLPLVEAQLRREIATPTPDHVARGQRAGLRRFSSGLRLWQVRARTLVVTGDEDQLIPPGNSRLIASMIPGARLESLSGLGHRAIWEAPEEIADFVIDFLESSK
;
A
#
# COMPACT_ATOMS: atom_id res chain seq x y z
N MET A 1 -0.77 0.43 -18.23
CA MET A 1 0.53 -0.21 -17.97
C MET A 1 1.63 0.67 -18.53
N VAL A 2 2.80 0.70 -17.92
CA VAL A 2 3.98 1.47 -18.33
C VAL A 2 5.20 0.56 -18.25
N GLY A 3 6.12 0.65 -19.24
CA GLY A 3 7.32 -0.19 -19.31
C GLY A 3 7.08 -1.54 -19.98
N GLU A 4 8.16 -2.31 -20.13
CA GLU A 4 8.19 -3.65 -20.71
C GLU A 4 8.87 -4.61 -19.71
N GLY A 5 8.59 -5.92 -19.85
CA GLY A 5 9.14 -6.96 -18.96
C GLY A 5 8.07 -7.68 -18.15
N PRO A 6 8.47 -8.42 -17.08
CA PRO A 6 7.52 -9.14 -16.22
C PRO A 6 6.47 -8.20 -15.61
N PRO A 7 5.21 -8.63 -15.48
CA PRO A 7 4.16 -7.78 -14.95
C PRO A 7 4.33 -7.52 -13.45
N LEU A 8 4.15 -6.25 -13.05
CA LEU A 8 4.16 -5.80 -11.65
C LEU A 8 2.90 -4.99 -11.36
N CYS A 9 2.02 -5.50 -10.52
CA CYS A 9 0.78 -4.84 -10.09
C CYS A 9 1.00 -4.05 -8.80
N LEU A 10 0.70 -2.76 -8.81
CA LEU A 10 0.78 -1.88 -7.65
C LEU A 10 -0.61 -1.64 -7.05
N ILE A 11 -0.82 -2.04 -5.79
CA ILE A 11 -2.08 -1.88 -5.06
C ILE A 11 -1.95 -0.76 -4.04
N ASN A 12 -2.71 0.30 -4.24
CA ASN A 12 -2.60 1.53 -3.46
C ASN A 12 -3.26 1.45 -2.07
N GLY A 13 -2.90 2.39 -1.22
CA GLY A 13 -3.42 2.54 0.15
C GLY A 13 -4.82 3.16 0.21
N PHE A 14 -5.25 3.43 1.45
CA PHE A 14 -6.54 4.02 1.77
C PHE A 14 -6.77 5.34 1.01
N ARG A 15 -7.93 5.47 0.33
CA ARG A 15 -8.38 6.63 -0.46
C ARG A 15 -7.49 6.98 -1.67
N LEU A 16 -6.38 6.30 -1.90
CA LEU A 16 -5.48 6.60 -3.00
C LEU A 16 -5.93 5.90 -4.29
N HIS A 17 -5.77 6.61 -5.41
CA HIS A 17 -6.04 6.11 -6.75
C HIS A 17 -4.75 5.77 -7.50
N GLY A 18 -4.82 5.09 -8.65
CA GLY A 18 -3.65 4.58 -9.39
C GLY A 18 -2.62 5.63 -9.78
N ARG A 19 -3.04 6.89 -9.98
CA ARG A 19 -2.15 8.02 -10.32
C ARG A 19 -1.52 8.70 -9.10
N ALA A 20 -1.84 8.27 -7.87
CA ALA A 20 -1.24 8.81 -6.65
C ALA A 20 0.20 8.31 -6.43
N TRP A 21 0.63 7.24 -7.09
CA TRP A 21 2.01 6.78 -7.00
C TRP A 21 3.00 7.85 -7.49
N PRO A 22 4.16 8.04 -6.83
CA PRO A 22 5.19 8.96 -7.32
C PRO A 22 5.63 8.58 -8.74
N THR A 23 5.66 9.56 -9.63
CA THR A 23 6.04 9.32 -11.04
C THR A 23 7.44 8.71 -11.14
N ALA A 24 8.41 9.22 -10.36
CA ALA A 24 9.79 8.69 -10.34
C ALA A 24 9.82 7.21 -9.92
N PHE A 25 9.04 6.80 -8.92
CA PHE A 25 8.92 5.41 -8.49
C PHE A 25 8.42 4.51 -9.63
N VAL A 26 7.29 4.89 -10.25
CA VAL A 26 6.69 4.10 -11.35
C VAL A 26 7.63 4.04 -12.56
N GLN A 27 8.23 5.16 -12.93
CA GLN A 27 9.16 5.21 -14.07
C GLN A 27 10.42 4.37 -13.82
N ARG A 28 10.95 4.38 -12.60
CA ARG A 28 12.10 3.56 -12.24
C ARG A 28 11.77 2.07 -12.30
N LEU A 29 10.65 1.63 -11.74
CA LEU A 29 10.16 0.25 -11.87
C LEU A 29 9.93 -0.13 -13.34
N ALA A 30 9.40 0.79 -14.14
CA ALA A 30 9.10 0.57 -15.55
C ALA A 30 10.34 0.37 -16.44
N THR A 31 11.55 0.60 -15.94
CA THR A 31 12.79 0.23 -16.62
C THR A 31 13.04 -1.28 -16.68
N ARG A 32 12.34 -2.06 -15.81
CA ARG A 32 12.54 -3.51 -15.67
C ARG A 32 11.24 -4.32 -15.74
N PHE A 33 10.08 -3.68 -15.46
CA PHE A 33 8.78 -4.32 -15.36
C PHE A 33 7.73 -3.62 -16.21
N SER A 34 6.74 -4.38 -16.64
CA SER A 34 5.49 -3.83 -17.15
C SER A 34 4.60 -3.49 -15.94
N VAL A 35 4.63 -2.22 -15.52
CA VAL A 35 3.99 -1.73 -14.29
C VAL A 35 2.52 -1.44 -14.51
N LEU A 36 1.67 -2.17 -13.80
CA LEU A 36 0.23 -1.96 -13.75
C LEU A 36 -0.13 -1.13 -12.52
N THR A 37 -0.65 0.07 -12.73
CA THR A 37 -1.38 0.84 -11.71
C THR A 37 -2.85 0.88 -12.08
N TYR A 38 -3.75 0.77 -11.11
CA TYR A 38 -5.18 0.84 -11.34
C TYR A 38 -5.90 1.59 -10.22
N ASP A 39 -7.08 2.08 -10.52
CA ASP A 39 -7.97 2.66 -9.52
C ASP A 39 -8.81 1.54 -8.91
N SER A 40 -8.60 1.24 -7.63
CA SER A 40 -9.45 0.29 -6.90
C SER A 40 -10.90 0.76 -6.90
N ARG A 41 -11.87 -0.17 -6.78
CA ARG A 41 -13.27 0.23 -6.64
C ARG A 41 -13.41 1.38 -5.65
N GLY A 42 -14.21 2.37 -5.99
CA GLY A 42 -14.44 3.55 -5.17
C GLY A 42 -13.44 4.67 -5.33
N THR A 43 -12.30 4.46 -5.99
CA THR A 43 -11.26 5.48 -6.15
C THR A 43 -11.08 5.90 -7.61
N GLY A 44 -10.46 7.05 -7.82
CA GLY A 44 -10.11 7.55 -9.16
C GLY A 44 -11.27 7.54 -10.13
N LEU A 45 -11.10 6.90 -11.29
CA LEU A 45 -12.09 6.78 -12.35
C LEU A 45 -12.95 5.50 -12.27
N SER A 46 -12.62 4.57 -11.35
CA SER A 46 -13.41 3.36 -11.15
C SER A 46 -14.78 3.65 -10.54
N ASP A 47 -15.73 2.74 -10.76
CA ASP A 47 -17.06 2.80 -10.18
C ASP A 47 -17.02 2.91 -8.65
N LYS A 48 -18.02 3.62 -8.10
CA LYS A 48 -18.11 3.96 -6.67
C LYS A 48 -19.40 3.38 -6.07
N PRO A 49 -19.57 2.04 -6.09
CA PRO A 49 -20.80 1.41 -5.63
C PRO A 49 -21.00 1.62 -4.12
N ILE A 50 -22.25 1.58 -3.68
CA ILE A 50 -22.61 1.42 -2.27
C ILE A 50 -22.60 -0.08 -1.98
N ASP A 51 -21.42 -0.63 -1.69
CA ASP A 51 -21.19 -2.07 -1.61
C ASP A 51 -20.07 -2.39 -0.61
N ASP A 52 -19.63 -3.65 -0.55
CA ASP A 52 -18.55 -4.10 0.32
C ASP A 52 -17.17 -3.61 -0.17
N TYR A 53 -16.44 -3.00 0.74
CA TYR A 53 -15.06 -2.55 0.60
C TYR A 53 -14.11 -3.37 1.48
N GLY A 54 -14.48 -4.60 1.84
CA GLY A 54 -13.62 -5.51 2.58
C GLY A 54 -12.37 -5.93 1.79
N MET A 55 -11.28 -6.22 2.49
CA MET A 55 -9.99 -6.54 1.83
C MET A 55 -10.09 -7.76 0.91
N ALA A 56 -10.94 -8.75 1.26
CA ALA A 56 -11.19 -9.91 0.39
C ALA A 56 -11.91 -9.53 -0.91
N THR A 57 -12.84 -8.58 -0.87
CA THR A 57 -13.53 -8.06 -2.06
C THR A 57 -12.57 -7.29 -2.95
N LEU A 58 -11.73 -6.41 -2.36
CA LEU A 58 -10.70 -5.68 -3.10
C LEU A 58 -9.63 -6.62 -3.69
N ALA A 59 -9.29 -7.70 -3.02
CA ALA A 59 -8.39 -8.74 -3.53
C ALA A 59 -8.99 -9.49 -4.73
N ARG A 60 -10.29 -9.81 -4.70
CA ARG A 60 -11.00 -10.37 -5.86
C ARG A 60 -10.96 -9.41 -7.05
N ASP A 61 -11.15 -8.13 -6.81
CA ASP A 61 -11.06 -7.12 -7.88
C ASP A 61 -9.64 -7.06 -8.46
N ALA A 62 -8.61 -7.09 -7.62
CA ALA A 62 -7.22 -7.10 -8.08
C ALA A 62 -6.91 -8.34 -8.96
N ALA A 63 -7.37 -9.53 -8.55
CA ALA A 63 -7.27 -10.74 -9.36
C ALA A 63 -8.03 -10.59 -10.70
N GLY A 64 -9.22 -9.99 -10.66
CA GLY A 64 -10.01 -9.67 -11.87
C GLY A 64 -9.31 -8.71 -12.81
N VAL A 65 -8.67 -7.67 -12.30
CA VAL A 65 -7.88 -6.71 -13.09
C VAL A 65 -6.70 -7.39 -13.77
N ILE A 66 -5.93 -8.21 -13.05
CA ILE A 66 -4.81 -8.99 -13.61
C ILE A 66 -5.31 -9.90 -14.76
N SER A 67 -6.39 -10.63 -14.52
CA SER A 67 -6.99 -11.50 -15.53
C SER A 67 -7.56 -10.75 -16.74
N ALA A 68 -8.22 -9.61 -16.51
CA ALA A 68 -8.88 -8.83 -17.58
C ALA A 68 -7.90 -8.24 -18.60
N ILE A 69 -6.64 -8.05 -18.21
CA ILE A 69 -5.55 -7.60 -19.12
C ILE A 69 -4.78 -8.76 -19.73
N GLY A 70 -5.30 -9.99 -19.61
CA GLY A 70 -4.73 -11.19 -20.24
C GLY A 70 -3.57 -11.83 -19.48
N LEU A 71 -3.33 -11.47 -18.22
CA LEU A 71 -2.27 -12.04 -17.39
C LEU A 71 -2.81 -13.18 -16.51
N SER A 72 -2.04 -14.25 -16.37
CA SER A 72 -2.31 -15.33 -15.41
C SER A 72 -1.78 -15.02 -14.02
N SER A 73 -0.67 -14.29 -13.93
CA SER A 73 -0.02 -13.87 -12.68
C SER A 73 0.77 -12.58 -12.87
N ALA A 74 1.16 -11.96 -11.77
CA ALA A 74 2.03 -10.79 -11.72
C ALA A 74 2.84 -10.78 -10.41
N HIS A 75 3.95 -10.07 -10.38
CA HIS A 75 4.49 -9.57 -9.12
C HIS A 75 3.49 -8.58 -8.52
N VAL A 76 3.38 -8.55 -7.22
CA VAL A 76 2.42 -7.67 -6.52
C VAL A 76 3.13 -6.84 -5.46
N LEU A 77 2.95 -5.53 -5.49
CA LEU A 77 3.34 -4.64 -4.42
C LEU A 77 2.08 -3.99 -3.83
N GLY A 78 1.84 -4.22 -2.54
CA GLY A 78 0.74 -3.59 -1.80
C GLY A 78 1.25 -2.62 -0.75
N PHE A 79 0.78 -1.36 -0.82
CA PHE A 79 1.12 -0.31 0.13
C PHE A 79 -0.01 -0.08 1.13
N SER A 80 0.28 -0.07 2.44
CA SER A 80 -0.65 0.27 3.51
C SER A 80 -1.92 -0.60 3.45
N MET A 81 -3.12 -0.03 3.26
CA MET A 81 -4.34 -0.80 2.98
C MET A 81 -4.17 -1.73 1.78
N GLY A 82 -3.46 -1.30 0.73
CA GLY A 82 -3.14 -2.15 -0.40
C GLY A 82 -2.29 -3.37 -0.03
N GLY A 83 -1.48 -3.28 1.02
CA GLY A 83 -0.78 -4.41 1.60
C GLY A 83 -1.72 -5.42 2.25
N ALA A 84 -2.79 -4.97 2.91
CA ALA A 84 -3.85 -5.84 3.43
C ALA A 84 -4.61 -6.54 2.28
N VAL A 85 -4.88 -5.82 1.20
CA VAL A 85 -5.46 -6.39 -0.04
C VAL A 85 -4.52 -7.43 -0.67
N ALA A 86 -3.23 -7.11 -0.77
CA ALA A 86 -2.22 -8.01 -1.34
C ALA A 86 -2.04 -9.30 -0.51
N GLN A 87 -2.17 -9.23 0.81
CA GLN A 87 -2.20 -10.41 1.68
C GLN A 87 -3.41 -11.31 1.36
N GLU A 88 -4.62 -10.73 1.24
CA GLU A 88 -5.81 -11.49 0.86
C GLU A 88 -5.69 -12.05 -0.57
N LEU A 89 -5.09 -11.31 -1.49
CA LEU A 89 -4.82 -11.77 -2.86
C LEU A 89 -3.90 -13.00 -2.85
N ALA A 90 -2.77 -12.93 -2.15
CA ALA A 90 -1.80 -14.02 -2.08
C ALA A 90 -2.36 -15.27 -1.36
N ILE A 91 -3.26 -15.08 -0.40
CA ILE A 91 -3.91 -16.20 0.32
C ILE A 91 -5.01 -16.87 -0.51
N ARG A 92 -5.88 -16.05 -1.15
CA ARG A 92 -7.08 -16.55 -1.85
C ARG A 92 -6.83 -16.92 -3.31
N TYR A 93 -5.88 -16.27 -3.95
CA TYR A 93 -5.55 -16.42 -5.36
C TYR A 93 -4.03 -16.62 -5.55
N PRO A 94 -3.42 -17.64 -4.91
CA PRO A 94 -1.97 -17.81 -4.88
C PRO A 94 -1.35 -17.96 -6.26
N SER A 95 -2.09 -18.47 -7.25
CA SER A 95 -1.61 -18.56 -8.64
C SER A 95 -1.52 -17.21 -9.37
N CYS A 96 -2.14 -16.15 -8.83
CA CYS A 96 -2.08 -14.81 -9.40
C CYS A 96 -0.85 -14.01 -8.93
N VAL A 97 -0.08 -14.50 -7.95
CA VAL A 97 1.01 -13.77 -7.31
C VAL A 97 2.33 -14.50 -7.48
N ASP A 98 3.23 -13.97 -8.32
CA ASP A 98 4.56 -14.53 -8.53
C ASP A 98 5.50 -14.21 -7.36
N ARG A 99 5.61 -12.93 -7.01
CA ARG A 99 6.34 -12.43 -5.83
C ARG A 99 5.51 -11.34 -5.17
N LEU A 100 5.68 -11.20 -3.86
CA LEU A 100 4.89 -10.31 -3.04
C LEU A 100 5.77 -9.29 -2.32
N VAL A 101 5.46 -8.01 -2.45
CA VAL A 101 6.04 -6.93 -1.63
C VAL A 101 4.93 -6.33 -0.77
N LEU A 102 5.08 -6.41 0.54
CA LEU A 102 4.17 -5.83 1.53
C LEU A 102 4.83 -4.60 2.15
N PHE A 103 4.35 -3.42 1.81
CA PHE A 103 4.95 -2.16 2.20
C PHE A 103 4.10 -1.41 3.22
N ALA A 104 4.67 -1.11 4.41
CA ALA A 104 4.05 -0.30 5.47
C ALA A 104 2.62 -0.76 5.80
N THR A 105 2.43 -2.04 6.12
CA THR A 105 1.12 -2.67 6.33
C THR A 105 1.05 -3.48 7.62
N TYR A 106 -0.13 -4.06 7.93
CA TYR A 106 -0.39 -4.81 9.14
C TYR A 106 -1.27 -6.04 8.85
N ALA A 107 -1.32 -6.99 9.79
CA ALA A 107 -2.03 -8.26 9.60
C ALA A 107 -3.50 -8.25 10.10
N GLY A 108 -4.01 -7.10 10.52
CA GLY A 108 -5.40 -6.90 10.90
C GLY A 108 -5.70 -7.18 12.36
N VAL A 109 -7.00 -7.28 12.67
CA VAL A 109 -7.52 -7.44 14.04
C VAL A 109 -6.92 -8.65 14.73
N GLY A 110 -6.46 -8.47 15.97
CA GLY A 110 -5.78 -9.50 16.76
C GLY A 110 -4.27 -9.64 16.47
N PHE A 111 -3.79 -9.03 15.38
CA PHE A 111 -2.40 -9.09 14.91
C PHE A 111 -1.86 -7.71 14.53
N THR A 112 -2.30 -6.67 15.23
CA THR A 112 -1.88 -5.30 14.98
C THR A 112 -1.21 -4.72 16.22
N ILE A 113 -0.03 -4.15 16.03
CA ILE A 113 0.61 -3.27 17.00
C ILE A 113 0.06 -1.87 16.72
N PRO A 114 -0.70 -1.28 17.65
CA PRO A 114 -1.35 0.00 17.40
C PRO A 114 -0.32 1.14 17.32
N ALA A 115 -0.66 2.18 16.56
CA ALA A 115 0.03 3.46 16.60
C ALA A 115 -0.01 4.06 18.01
N ALA A 116 0.92 4.96 18.33
CA ALA A 116 0.88 5.74 19.55
C ALA A 116 -0.42 6.57 19.64
N TRP A 117 -0.85 6.88 20.86
CA TRP A 117 -2.14 7.57 21.10
C TRP A 117 -2.29 8.87 20.30
N ASP A 118 -1.22 9.68 20.22
CA ASP A 118 -1.26 10.95 19.47
C ASP A 118 -1.45 10.73 17.96
N ALA A 119 -0.84 9.69 17.40
CA ALA A 119 -1.05 9.31 16.02
C ALA A 119 -2.49 8.83 15.78
N GLN A 120 -3.04 8.02 16.70
CA GLN A 120 -4.44 7.58 16.63
C GLN A 120 -5.41 8.77 16.67
N ARG A 121 -5.21 9.74 17.57
CA ARG A 121 -6.03 10.94 17.66
C ARG A 121 -6.07 11.70 16.32
N ARG A 122 -4.92 11.92 15.69
CA ARG A 122 -4.86 12.59 14.37
C ARG A 122 -5.72 11.91 13.31
N LEU A 123 -5.83 10.58 13.36
CA LEU A 123 -6.65 9.81 12.43
C LEU A 123 -8.16 9.85 12.75
N LEU A 124 -8.53 10.05 14.01
CA LEU A 124 -9.93 10.12 14.44
C LEU A 124 -10.56 11.48 14.15
N ASP A 125 -9.78 12.54 14.24
CA ASP A 125 -10.26 13.92 14.13
C ASP A 125 -10.40 14.43 12.69
N VAL A 126 -10.29 13.56 11.67
CA VAL A 126 -10.30 13.96 10.25
C VAL A 126 -11.69 13.98 9.59
N ASP A 127 -12.70 13.38 10.21
CA ASP A 127 -13.99 13.11 9.54
C ASP A 127 -14.82 14.38 9.22
N ASN A 128 -14.51 15.51 9.86
CA ASN A 128 -15.19 16.80 9.66
C ASN A 128 -14.29 17.84 8.96
N LEU A 129 -13.13 17.43 8.50
CA LEU A 129 -12.16 18.33 7.83
C LEU A 129 -12.30 18.28 6.31
N SER A 130 -11.89 19.35 5.66
CA SER A 130 -11.66 19.31 4.20
C SER A 130 -10.63 18.23 3.86
N PRO A 131 -10.64 17.67 2.63
CA PRO A 131 -9.61 16.71 2.22
C PRO A 131 -8.18 17.23 2.43
N GLU A 132 -7.95 18.51 2.20
CA GLU A 132 -6.68 19.19 2.40
C GLU A 132 -6.27 19.24 3.86
N ASP A 133 -7.18 19.66 4.74
CA ASP A 133 -6.89 19.78 6.16
C ASP A 133 -6.73 18.40 6.82
N ALA A 134 -7.55 17.44 6.42
CA ALA A 134 -7.41 16.05 6.83
C ALA A 134 -6.03 15.47 6.47
N ALA A 135 -5.54 15.75 5.25
CA ALA A 135 -4.22 15.33 4.82
C ALA A 135 -3.11 15.99 5.65
N ARG A 136 -3.16 17.32 5.82
CA ARG A 136 -2.17 18.07 6.62
C ARG A 136 -2.13 17.60 8.07
N GLN A 137 -3.29 17.26 8.64
CA GLN A 137 -3.37 16.75 10.02
C GLN A 137 -2.62 15.43 10.21
N VAL A 138 -2.60 14.55 9.19
CA VAL A 138 -1.96 13.23 9.27
C VAL A 138 -0.52 13.21 8.76
N TRP A 139 -0.03 14.26 8.09
CA TRP A 139 1.35 14.30 7.59
C TRP A 139 2.42 14.01 8.65
N PRO A 140 2.34 14.56 9.89
CA PRO A 140 3.34 14.31 10.92
C PRO A 140 3.48 12.83 11.33
N VAL A 141 2.50 11.99 10.99
CA VAL A 141 2.53 10.56 11.30
C VAL A 141 2.69 9.68 10.07
N THR A 142 2.65 10.29 8.86
CA THR A 142 2.80 9.57 7.59
C THR A 142 4.14 9.84 6.90
N TYR A 143 4.75 10.98 7.10
CA TYR A 143 6.09 11.30 6.61
C TYR A 143 7.08 11.34 7.76
N SER A 144 8.35 11.09 7.46
CA SER A 144 9.42 11.32 8.44
C SER A 144 9.52 12.82 8.76
N PRO A 145 9.83 13.21 10.01
CA PRO A 145 9.92 14.61 10.40
C PRO A 145 10.95 15.41 9.58
N GLU A 146 12.06 14.79 9.25
CA GLU A 146 13.12 15.40 8.47
C GLU A 146 12.67 15.68 7.03
N PHE A 147 12.02 14.69 6.39
CA PHE A 147 11.50 14.85 5.04
C PHE A 147 10.43 15.94 4.98
N LEU A 148 9.47 15.91 5.91
CA LEU A 148 8.38 16.89 5.96
C LEU A 148 8.93 18.32 6.12
N ARG A 149 9.93 18.51 6.99
CA ARG A 149 10.55 19.81 7.23
C ARG A 149 11.25 20.36 5.99
N ARG A 150 11.93 19.50 5.20
CA ARG A 150 12.72 19.91 4.03
C ARG A 150 11.91 20.00 2.73
N ASN A 151 10.83 19.22 2.61
CA ASN A 151 10.17 18.98 1.34
C ASN A 151 8.68 19.36 1.36
N LEU A 152 8.25 20.29 2.22
CA LEU A 152 6.85 20.71 2.31
C LEU A 152 6.22 21.10 0.96
N PRO A 153 6.89 21.84 0.04
CA PRO A 153 6.33 22.15 -1.27
C PRO A 153 6.06 20.91 -2.12
N LEU A 154 6.89 19.86 -2.01
CA LEU A 154 6.70 18.58 -2.71
C LEU A 154 5.50 17.82 -2.14
N VAL A 155 5.36 17.78 -0.81
CA VAL A 155 4.23 17.17 -0.12
C VAL A 155 2.92 17.85 -0.48
N GLU A 156 2.91 19.19 -0.56
CA GLU A 156 1.75 19.97 -1.01
C GLU A 156 1.42 19.70 -2.50
N ALA A 157 2.42 19.55 -3.36
CA ALA A 157 2.22 19.20 -4.76
C ALA A 157 1.63 17.79 -4.91
N GLN A 158 2.08 16.84 -4.09
CA GLN A 158 1.55 15.48 -4.05
C GLN A 158 0.09 15.48 -3.58
N LEU A 159 -0.23 16.23 -2.52
CA LEU A 159 -1.61 16.39 -2.05
C LEU A 159 -2.54 16.85 -3.16
N ARG A 160 -2.16 17.90 -3.90
CA ARG A 160 -2.98 18.41 -5.03
C ARG A 160 -3.30 17.34 -6.05
N ARG A 161 -2.38 16.41 -6.32
CA ARG A 161 -2.61 15.27 -7.22
C ARG A 161 -3.60 14.25 -6.62
N GLU A 162 -3.47 13.97 -5.33
CA GLU A 162 -4.32 12.99 -4.64
C GLU A 162 -5.77 13.47 -4.55
N ILE A 163 -5.98 14.76 -4.28
CA ILE A 163 -7.32 15.34 -4.14
C ILE A 163 -7.96 15.80 -5.46
N ALA A 164 -7.21 15.81 -6.57
CA ALA A 164 -7.76 16.15 -7.90
C ALA A 164 -8.91 15.19 -8.31
N THR A 165 -8.91 13.97 -7.78
CA THR A 165 -10.02 13.01 -7.95
C THR A 165 -10.35 12.43 -6.56
N PRO A 166 -11.13 13.15 -5.75
CA PRO A 166 -11.35 12.79 -4.36
C PRO A 166 -12.17 11.49 -4.24
N THR A 167 -11.78 10.66 -3.28
CA THR A 167 -12.55 9.48 -2.91
C THR A 167 -13.79 9.90 -2.12
N PRO A 168 -15.02 9.51 -2.55
CA PRO A 168 -16.25 9.88 -1.87
C PRO A 168 -16.30 9.36 -0.42
N ASP A 169 -17.02 10.06 0.45
CA ASP A 169 -17.09 9.73 1.87
C ASP A 169 -17.68 8.36 2.15
N HIS A 170 -18.69 7.93 1.39
CA HIS A 170 -19.25 6.58 1.56
C HIS A 170 -18.21 5.49 1.27
N VAL A 171 -17.33 5.71 0.29
CA VAL A 171 -16.22 4.81 -0.03
C VAL A 171 -15.19 4.80 1.10
N ALA A 172 -14.78 5.98 1.56
CA ALA A 172 -13.82 6.11 2.66
C ALA A 172 -14.34 5.41 3.93
N ARG A 173 -15.63 5.59 4.26
CA ARG A 173 -16.28 4.85 5.36
C ARG A 173 -16.30 3.34 5.11
N GLY A 174 -16.60 2.90 3.89
CA GLY A 174 -16.60 1.49 3.50
C GLY A 174 -15.22 0.85 3.64
N GLN A 175 -14.17 1.50 3.10
CA GLN A 175 -12.78 1.05 3.23
C GLN A 175 -12.35 0.97 4.70
N ARG A 176 -12.69 1.98 5.51
CA ARG A 176 -12.39 2.00 6.96
C ARG A 176 -13.11 0.86 7.70
N ALA A 177 -14.38 0.62 7.36
CA ALA A 177 -15.13 -0.52 7.92
C ALA A 177 -14.52 -1.86 7.49
N GLY A 178 -14.04 -1.98 6.24
CA GLY A 178 -13.31 -3.13 5.74
C GLY A 178 -12.01 -3.39 6.52
N LEU A 179 -11.21 -2.34 6.76
CA LEU A 179 -9.99 -2.42 7.56
C LEU A 179 -10.25 -2.84 9.01
N ARG A 180 -11.32 -2.34 9.64
CA ARG A 180 -11.71 -2.71 11.01
C ARG A 180 -12.12 -4.19 11.16
N ARG A 181 -12.51 -4.85 10.08
CA ARG A 181 -12.89 -6.28 10.06
C ARG A 181 -11.78 -7.16 9.51
N PHE A 182 -10.75 -6.57 8.91
CA PHE A 182 -9.66 -7.31 8.29
C PHE A 182 -8.83 -8.06 9.33
N SER A 183 -8.52 -9.31 9.03
CA SER A 183 -7.55 -10.12 9.77
C SER A 183 -7.00 -11.24 8.88
N SER A 184 -5.71 -11.22 8.64
CA SER A 184 -4.98 -12.23 7.88
C SER A 184 -4.04 -13.07 8.75
N GLY A 185 -3.71 -12.62 9.97
CA GLY A 185 -2.64 -13.15 10.79
C GLY A 185 -2.62 -14.69 10.86
N LEU A 186 -3.75 -15.32 11.22
CA LEU A 186 -3.86 -16.79 11.30
C LEU A 186 -3.76 -17.50 9.94
N ARG A 187 -3.65 -16.77 8.82
CA ARG A 187 -3.62 -17.33 7.46
C ARG A 187 -2.35 -16.96 6.68
N LEU A 188 -1.48 -16.09 7.23
CA LEU A 188 -0.26 -15.66 6.55
C LEU A 188 0.71 -16.80 6.23
N TRP A 189 0.68 -17.90 7.00
CA TRP A 189 1.43 -19.11 6.69
C TRP A 189 1.03 -19.78 5.36
N GLN A 190 -0.13 -19.43 4.78
CA GLN A 190 -0.62 -19.94 3.49
C GLN A 190 -0.04 -19.17 2.29
N VAL A 191 0.63 -18.05 2.52
CA VAL A 191 1.28 -17.28 1.45
C VAL A 191 2.42 -18.10 0.87
N ARG A 192 2.32 -18.39 -0.43
CA ARG A 192 3.29 -19.22 -1.18
C ARG A 192 4.29 -18.38 -1.94
N ALA A 193 3.90 -17.17 -2.31
CA ALA A 193 4.76 -16.26 -3.04
C ALA A 193 5.97 -15.86 -2.19
N ARG A 194 7.15 -15.82 -2.82
CA ARG A 194 8.33 -15.25 -2.18
C ARG A 194 8.03 -13.81 -1.77
N THR A 195 8.21 -13.50 -0.48
CA THR A 195 7.69 -12.28 0.11
C THR A 195 8.81 -11.40 0.68
N LEU A 196 8.73 -10.12 0.35
CA LEU A 196 9.47 -9.03 0.99
C LEU A 196 8.49 -8.19 1.81
N VAL A 197 8.80 -7.96 3.07
CA VAL A 197 8.06 -7.06 3.95
C VAL A 197 8.93 -5.83 4.22
N VAL A 198 8.41 -4.63 3.93
CA VAL A 198 9.17 -3.38 4.02
C VAL A 198 8.46 -2.39 4.92
N THR A 199 9.22 -1.66 5.72
CA THR A 199 8.72 -0.56 6.55
C THR A 199 9.76 0.55 6.68
N GLY A 200 9.32 1.80 6.82
CA GLY A 200 10.17 2.86 7.35
C GLY A 200 10.30 2.70 8.88
N ASP A 201 11.46 2.94 9.45
CA ASP A 201 11.68 2.83 10.90
C ASP A 201 11.04 3.99 11.69
N GLU A 202 10.70 5.09 10.99
CA GLU A 202 9.96 6.24 11.53
C GLU A 202 8.45 6.20 11.22
N ASP A 203 7.90 5.08 10.74
CA ASP A 203 6.46 4.93 10.51
C ASP A 203 5.67 4.99 11.82
N GLN A 204 5.01 6.14 12.06
CA GLN A 204 4.17 6.36 13.24
C GLN A 204 2.72 5.93 13.01
N LEU A 205 2.30 5.78 11.75
CA LEU A 205 0.93 5.36 11.40
C LEU A 205 0.76 3.85 11.54
N ILE A 206 1.68 3.08 10.96
CA ILE A 206 1.74 1.62 11.11
C ILE A 206 3.11 1.26 11.66
N PRO A 207 3.25 1.20 12.99
CA PRO A 207 4.56 0.98 13.63
C PRO A 207 5.32 -0.21 13.06
N PRO A 208 6.66 -0.13 12.90
CA PRO A 208 7.50 -1.14 12.25
C PRO A 208 7.38 -2.54 12.85
N GLY A 209 6.91 -2.63 14.10
CA GLY A 209 6.56 -3.91 14.74
C GLY A 209 5.54 -4.74 13.98
N ASN A 210 4.62 -4.08 13.24
CA ASN A 210 3.64 -4.79 12.40
C ASN A 210 4.33 -5.53 11.25
N SER A 211 5.30 -4.91 10.60
CA SER A 211 6.08 -5.54 9.53
C SER A 211 6.92 -6.72 10.06
N ARG A 212 7.53 -6.57 11.26
CA ARG A 212 8.22 -7.68 11.94
C ARG A 212 7.27 -8.86 12.21
N LEU A 213 6.06 -8.55 12.67
CA LEU A 213 5.05 -9.57 12.95
C LEU A 213 4.63 -10.31 11.66
N ILE A 214 4.32 -9.58 10.58
CA ILE A 214 3.98 -10.18 9.27
C ILE A 214 5.13 -11.07 8.78
N ALA A 215 6.36 -10.58 8.79
CA ALA A 215 7.52 -11.34 8.31
C ALA A 215 7.74 -12.63 9.11
N SER A 216 7.43 -12.64 10.41
CA SER A 216 7.52 -13.85 11.25
C SER A 216 6.44 -14.88 10.95
N MET A 217 5.32 -14.48 10.34
CA MET A 217 4.17 -15.34 10.03
C MET A 217 4.17 -15.89 8.60
N ILE A 218 4.89 -15.26 7.67
CA ILE A 218 4.99 -15.72 6.29
C ILE A 218 6.25 -16.56 6.14
N PRO A 219 6.15 -17.85 5.72
CA PRO A 219 7.32 -18.70 5.56
C PRO A 219 8.34 -18.11 4.58
N GLY A 220 9.60 -17.98 5.02
CA GLY A 220 10.69 -17.48 4.17
C GLY A 220 10.61 -16.01 3.80
N ALA A 221 9.75 -15.21 4.44
CA ALA A 221 9.68 -13.79 4.19
C ALA A 221 10.97 -13.07 4.62
N ARG A 222 11.45 -12.17 3.75
CA ARG A 222 12.51 -11.22 4.07
C ARG A 222 11.88 -9.95 4.66
N LEU A 223 12.47 -9.43 5.73
CA LEU A 223 12.11 -8.14 6.31
C LEU A 223 13.17 -7.10 6.00
N GLU A 224 12.73 -5.90 5.64
CA GLU A 224 13.60 -4.74 5.47
C GLU A 224 13.03 -3.53 6.22
N SER A 225 13.89 -2.86 6.97
CA SER A 225 13.56 -1.65 7.72
C SER A 225 14.41 -0.50 7.20
N LEU A 226 13.76 0.49 6.59
CA LEU A 226 14.39 1.61 5.92
C LEU A 226 14.61 2.75 6.92
N SER A 227 15.87 3.13 7.14
CA SER A 227 16.22 4.09 8.16
C SER A 227 15.85 5.52 7.79
N GLY A 228 15.28 6.27 8.75
CA GLY A 228 14.91 7.67 8.60
C GLY A 228 13.69 7.91 7.71
N LEU A 229 12.93 6.87 7.34
CA LEU A 229 11.77 6.98 6.47
C LEU A 229 10.48 6.67 7.24
N GLY A 230 9.40 7.42 6.90
CA GLY A 230 8.09 7.28 7.52
C GLY A 230 7.18 6.27 6.79
N HIS A 231 5.89 6.36 7.06
CA HIS A 231 4.86 5.55 6.39
C HIS A 231 4.89 5.71 4.87
N ARG A 232 5.13 6.93 4.40
CA ARG A 232 5.20 7.28 2.98
C ARG A 232 6.61 7.18 2.40
N ALA A 233 7.44 6.24 2.85
CA ALA A 233 8.80 6.07 2.36
C ALA A 233 8.92 6.04 0.82
N ILE A 234 7.96 5.45 0.11
CA ILE A 234 7.90 5.45 -1.37
C ILE A 234 7.82 6.88 -1.93
N TRP A 235 7.20 7.82 -1.22
CA TRP A 235 7.13 9.24 -1.61
C TRP A 235 8.35 10.03 -1.14
N GLU A 236 9.00 9.58 -0.08
CA GLU A 236 10.19 10.22 0.49
C GLU A 236 11.45 9.92 -0.33
N ALA A 237 11.61 8.67 -0.78
CA ALA A 237 12.78 8.19 -1.53
C ALA A 237 12.36 7.29 -2.72
N PRO A 238 11.63 7.83 -3.72
CA PRO A 238 10.95 7.01 -4.74
C PRO A 238 11.90 6.18 -5.60
N GLU A 239 13.04 6.71 -6.01
CA GLU A 239 13.98 5.99 -6.88
C GLU A 239 14.75 4.92 -6.10
N GLU A 240 15.23 5.25 -4.90
CA GLU A 240 15.94 4.32 -4.01
C GLU A 240 15.05 3.12 -3.63
N ILE A 241 13.78 3.40 -3.28
CA ILE A 241 12.82 2.34 -2.98
C ILE A 241 12.50 1.49 -4.21
N ALA A 242 12.42 2.10 -5.39
CA ALA A 242 12.21 1.34 -6.62
C ALA A 242 13.39 0.40 -6.92
N ASP A 243 14.63 0.86 -6.77
CA ASP A 243 15.83 0.04 -6.94
C ASP A 243 15.84 -1.15 -5.98
N PHE A 244 15.53 -0.90 -4.73
CA PHE A 244 15.42 -1.94 -3.72
C PHE A 244 14.33 -2.99 -4.05
N VAL A 245 13.18 -2.56 -4.54
CA VAL A 245 12.11 -3.45 -5.01
C VAL A 245 12.54 -4.24 -6.24
N ILE A 246 13.21 -3.61 -7.20
CA ILE A 246 13.76 -4.27 -8.40
C ILE A 246 14.72 -5.40 -7.99
N ASP A 247 15.68 -5.10 -7.12
CA ASP A 247 16.67 -6.07 -6.65
C ASP A 247 15.99 -7.32 -6.02
N PHE A 248 14.95 -7.12 -5.23
CA PHE A 248 14.18 -8.25 -4.69
C PHE A 248 13.43 -9.02 -5.78
N LEU A 249 12.75 -8.32 -6.68
CA LEU A 249 11.93 -8.94 -7.72
C LEU A 249 12.76 -9.68 -8.79
N GLU A 250 14.03 -9.32 -8.99
CA GLU A 250 14.94 -9.98 -9.94
C GLU A 250 15.83 -11.04 -9.28
N SER A 251 15.99 -11.00 -7.94
CA SER A 251 16.89 -11.92 -7.25
C SER A 251 16.51 -13.39 -7.45
N SER A 252 17.45 -14.22 -7.83
CA SER A 252 17.24 -15.66 -8.13
C SER A 252 17.03 -16.53 -6.88
N LYS A 253 17.17 -15.98 -5.66
CA LYS A 253 17.12 -16.72 -4.37
C LYS A 253 16.10 -16.12 -3.41
#